data_4b7440b506759a11733acf7576cf2c23
#
_entry.id   4b7440b506759a11733acf7576cf2c23
#
_cell.length_a   1.000
_cell.length_b   1.000
_cell.length_c   1.000
_cell.angle_alpha   90.00
_cell.angle_beta   90.00
_cell.angle_gamma   90.00
#
_symmetry.space_group_name_H-M   'P 1'
#
loop_
_entity.id
_entity.type
_entity.pdbx_description
1 polymer ?
#
loop_
_entity_poly.entity_id
_entity_poly.type
_entity_poly.pdbx_seq_one_letter_code
_entity_poly.pdbx_strand_id
1 'polypeptide(L)'
;YMLVNGLPMHKTDIAIDPKTPVKVSEPAVLFQEQSKYKTASILMKDLMHGKHYLADMMKAHVAEGCRILVVDCVTQEDLDLIADAAITSKLKIVAVDPGVFTATLSRKLITPTQKKEKNRILAVVGSVNPNTKAQMEELWLSQRIHNVFVKTRELLESEEQRSAEIQRVIHEILEVSHLNTVSTVTGDGIYPENRIDFQPYMEKYHCSMDGV
;
A
#
# COMPACT_ATOMS: atom_id res chain seq x y z
N TYR A 1 -1.35 15.95 -10.10
CA TYR A 1 -2.05 16.55 -8.95
C TYR A 1 -2.90 15.49 -8.26
N MET A 2 -2.72 15.29 -6.95
CA MET A 2 -3.37 14.19 -6.23
C MET A 2 -4.63 14.68 -5.51
N LEU A 3 -5.75 13.99 -5.79
CA LEU A 3 -7.04 14.23 -5.15
C LEU A 3 -7.47 12.99 -4.35
N VAL A 4 -8.08 13.20 -3.22
CA VAL A 4 -8.74 12.17 -2.39
C VAL A 4 -10.19 12.58 -2.21
N ASN A 5 -11.12 11.77 -2.73
CA ASN A 5 -12.54 12.10 -2.74
C ASN A 5 -12.86 13.49 -3.33
N GLY A 6 -12.15 13.88 -4.39
CA GLY A 6 -12.32 15.16 -5.06
C GLY A 6 -11.66 16.36 -4.36
N LEU A 7 -11.04 16.16 -3.19
CA LEU A 7 -10.31 17.20 -2.46
C LEU A 7 -8.81 17.07 -2.68
N PRO A 8 -8.07 18.20 -2.78
CA PRO A 8 -6.61 18.18 -2.77
C PRO A 8 -6.07 17.42 -1.55
N MET A 9 -5.09 16.54 -1.76
CA MET A 9 -4.57 15.65 -0.70
C MET A 9 -4.11 16.42 0.56
N HIS A 10 -3.50 17.59 0.38
CA HIS A 10 -3.08 18.48 1.48
C HIS A 10 -4.24 19.15 2.25
N LYS A 11 -5.51 18.92 1.84
CA LYS A 11 -6.73 19.38 2.53
C LYS A 11 -7.53 18.22 3.13
N THR A 12 -6.94 17.06 3.24
CA THR A 12 -7.55 15.86 3.82
C THR A 12 -6.83 15.45 5.11
N ASP A 13 -7.30 14.40 5.75
CA ASP A 13 -6.69 13.85 6.98
C ASP A 13 -5.21 13.47 6.81
N ILE A 14 -4.79 13.21 5.57
CA ILE A 14 -3.39 12.91 5.24
C ILE A 14 -2.47 14.11 5.52
N ALA A 15 -3.01 15.33 5.49
CA ALA A 15 -2.25 16.55 5.78
C ALA A 15 -1.83 16.67 7.25
N ILE A 16 -2.55 16.00 8.13
CA ILE A 16 -2.32 16.03 9.58
C ILE A 16 -1.77 14.70 10.11
N ASP A 17 -1.26 13.83 9.23
CA ASP A 17 -0.59 12.61 9.65
C ASP A 17 0.57 12.95 10.62
N PRO A 18 0.61 12.33 11.81
CA PRO A 18 1.59 12.70 12.84
C PRO A 18 3.02 12.35 12.46
N LYS A 19 3.24 11.38 11.56
CA LYS A 19 4.56 10.93 11.15
C LYS A 19 5.01 11.57 9.83
N THR A 20 4.10 11.63 8.85
CA THR A 20 4.41 12.08 7.48
C THR A 20 3.33 13.03 6.95
N PRO A 21 3.18 14.24 7.52
CA PRO A 21 2.15 15.18 7.09
C PRO A 21 2.40 15.63 5.64
N VAL A 22 1.35 15.62 4.82
CA VAL A 22 1.43 16.00 3.41
C VAL A 22 1.00 17.46 3.25
N LYS A 23 1.95 18.30 2.84
CA LYS A 23 1.75 19.77 2.73
C LYS A 23 1.33 20.25 1.34
N VAL A 24 1.59 19.44 0.31
CA VAL A 24 1.30 19.77 -1.10
C VAL A 24 0.63 18.59 -1.79
N SER A 25 -0.14 18.85 -2.84
CA SER A 25 -0.84 17.79 -3.60
C SER A 25 -0.19 17.45 -4.94
N GLU A 26 0.97 18.01 -5.21
CA GLU A 26 1.80 17.70 -6.39
C GLU A 26 2.84 16.65 -6.01
N PRO A 27 2.67 15.36 -6.41
CA PRO A 27 3.61 14.30 -6.04
C PRO A 27 5.04 14.56 -6.53
N ALA A 28 5.20 15.21 -7.68
CA ALA A 28 6.52 15.57 -8.19
C ALA A 28 7.28 16.51 -7.24
N VAL A 29 6.59 17.44 -6.59
CA VAL A 29 7.16 18.35 -5.58
C VAL A 29 7.56 17.56 -4.34
N LEU A 30 6.68 16.68 -3.85
CA LEU A 30 6.97 15.81 -2.69
C LEU A 30 8.21 14.93 -2.92
N PHE A 31 8.34 14.34 -4.10
CA PHE A 31 9.52 13.55 -4.44
C PHE A 31 10.78 14.41 -4.55
N GLN A 32 10.66 15.63 -5.08
CA GLN A 32 11.80 16.53 -5.21
C GLN A 32 12.32 17.01 -3.85
N GLU A 33 11.44 17.21 -2.87
CA GLU A 33 11.82 17.59 -1.50
C GLU A 33 12.50 16.45 -0.73
N GLN A 34 12.14 15.18 -1.03
CA GLN A 34 12.59 14.01 -0.27
C GLN A 34 13.65 13.17 -1.00
N SER A 35 13.96 13.48 -2.24
CA SER A 35 14.85 12.70 -3.08
C SER A 35 15.89 13.56 -3.78
N LYS A 36 17.11 13.04 -3.89
CA LYS A 36 18.19 13.62 -4.72
C LYS A 36 17.97 13.42 -6.23
N TYR A 37 16.97 12.62 -6.61
CA TYR A 37 16.75 12.29 -8.01
C TYR A 37 15.86 13.32 -8.70
N LYS A 38 16.24 13.71 -9.92
CA LYS A 38 15.44 14.59 -10.76
C LYS A 38 14.11 13.93 -11.09
N THR A 39 13.02 14.70 -10.90
CA THR A 39 11.65 14.28 -11.12
C THR A 39 11.07 14.97 -12.35
N ALA A 40 10.24 14.28 -13.12
CA ALA A 40 9.43 14.88 -14.19
C ALA A 40 7.96 14.46 -14.04
N SER A 41 7.06 15.30 -14.54
CA SER A 41 5.62 15.02 -14.60
C SER A 41 5.19 14.78 -16.03
N ILE A 42 4.36 13.76 -16.25
CA ILE A 42 3.63 13.49 -17.48
C ILE A 42 2.15 13.72 -17.16
N LEU A 43 1.53 14.66 -17.84
CA LEU A 43 0.20 15.16 -17.50
C LEU A 43 -0.89 14.43 -18.31
N MET A 44 -2.15 14.53 -17.85
CA MET A 44 -3.31 13.96 -18.55
C MET A 44 -3.38 14.30 -20.03
N LYS A 45 -3.05 15.55 -20.40
CA LYS A 45 -3.02 15.98 -21.82
C LYS A 45 -2.05 15.14 -22.69
N ASP A 46 -0.97 14.65 -22.08
CA ASP A 46 0.07 13.90 -22.79
C ASP A 46 -0.41 12.48 -23.07
N LEU A 47 -1.28 11.91 -22.22
CA LEU A 47 -1.89 10.58 -22.41
C LEU A 47 -2.73 10.51 -23.69
N MET A 48 -3.36 11.62 -24.09
CA MET A 48 -4.20 11.69 -25.27
C MET A 48 -3.44 11.40 -26.58
N HIS A 49 -2.10 11.48 -26.57
CA HIS A 49 -1.25 11.20 -27.73
C HIS A 49 -0.91 9.70 -27.90
N GLY A 50 -1.35 8.86 -26.95
CA GLY A 50 -1.24 7.41 -27.02
C GLY A 50 0.11 6.84 -26.58
N LYS A 51 0.18 5.51 -26.51
CA LYS A 51 1.29 4.77 -25.86
C LYS A 51 2.67 5.03 -26.45
N HIS A 52 2.79 5.19 -27.77
CA HIS A 52 4.10 5.40 -28.40
C HIS A 52 4.67 6.76 -28.05
N TYR A 53 3.84 7.80 -28.09
CA TYR A 53 4.23 9.15 -27.66
C TYR A 53 4.66 9.16 -26.20
N LEU A 54 3.88 8.52 -25.32
CA LEU A 54 4.22 8.42 -23.89
C LEU A 54 5.53 7.64 -23.68
N ALA A 55 5.75 6.54 -24.40
CA ALA A 55 6.99 5.78 -24.31
C ALA A 55 8.21 6.60 -24.72
N ASP A 56 8.09 7.42 -25.76
CA ASP A 56 9.16 8.28 -26.21
C ASP A 56 9.39 9.44 -25.25
N MET A 57 8.33 10.02 -24.68
CA MET A 57 8.41 11.03 -23.63
C MET A 57 9.12 10.47 -22.36
N MET A 58 8.78 9.26 -21.92
CA MET A 58 9.46 8.59 -20.81
C MET A 58 10.96 8.44 -21.08
N LYS A 59 11.33 7.99 -22.28
CA LYS A 59 12.74 7.87 -22.69
C LYS A 59 13.45 9.22 -22.72
N ALA A 60 12.79 10.27 -23.23
CA ALA A 60 13.35 11.61 -23.27
C ALA A 60 13.66 12.14 -21.87
N HIS A 61 12.71 12.05 -20.94
CA HIS A 61 12.93 12.46 -19.56
C HIS A 61 14.08 11.68 -18.89
N VAL A 62 14.17 10.37 -19.13
CA VAL A 62 15.28 9.56 -18.62
C VAL A 62 16.62 9.99 -19.22
N ALA A 63 16.67 10.32 -20.52
CA ALA A 63 17.86 10.85 -21.17
C ALA A 63 18.28 12.21 -20.61
N GLU A 64 17.34 13.03 -20.19
CA GLU A 64 17.57 14.30 -19.47
C GLU A 64 18.00 14.12 -17.99
N GLY A 65 18.17 12.88 -17.55
CA GLY A 65 18.62 12.54 -16.20
C GLY A 65 17.52 12.37 -15.15
N CYS A 66 16.23 12.40 -15.55
CA CYS A 66 15.15 12.11 -14.63
C CYS A 66 15.19 10.63 -14.19
N ARG A 67 14.91 10.38 -12.91
CA ARG A 67 14.83 9.04 -12.34
C ARG A 67 13.46 8.73 -11.74
N ILE A 68 12.65 9.76 -11.56
CA ILE A 68 11.28 9.66 -11.07
C ILE A 68 10.37 10.30 -12.12
N LEU A 69 9.42 9.53 -12.61
CA LEU A 69 8.38 10.01 -13.53
C LEU A 69 7.03 9.90 -12.85
N VAL A 70 6.38 11.02 -12.61
CA VAL A 70 5.03 11.09 -12.06
C VAL A 70 4.06 11.23 -13.22
N VAL A 71 3.14 10.27 -13.36
CA VAL A 71 2.19 10.24 -14.45
C VAL A 71 0.78 10.42 -13.92
N ASP A 72 0.06 11.43 -14.43
CA ASP A 72 -1.35 11.64 -14.09
C ASP A 72 -2.21 10.52 -14.69
N CYS A 73 -3.22 10.08 -13.95
CA CYS A 73 -4.26 9.17 -14.40
C CYS A 73 -5.55 9.35 -13.61
N VAL A 74 -6.68 9.03 -14.21
CA VAL A 74 -8.01 9.11 -13.59
C VAL A 74 -8.77 7.79 -13.73
N THR A 75 -8.59 7.07 -14.81
CA THR A 75 -9.34 5.85 -15.14
C THR A 75 -8.44 4.62 -15.22
N GLN A 76 -9.05 3.44 -15.27
CA GLN A 76 -8.32 2.19 -15.51
C GLN A 76 -7.71 2.16 -16.92
N GLU A 77 -8.39 2.75 -17.89
CA GLU A 77 -7.90 2.86 -19.27
C GLU A 77 -6.63 3.72 -19.35
N ASP A 78 -6.53 4.77 -18.53
CA ASP A 78 -5.30 5.56 -18.42
C ASP A 78 -4.15 4.70 -17.87
N LEU A 79 -4.43 3.91 -16.83
CA LEU A 79 -3.43 2.99 -16.24
C LEU A 79 -2.99 1.92 -17.24
N ASP A 80 -3.91 1.37 -18.03
CA ASP A 80 -3.61 0.41 -19.08
C ASP A 80 -2.72 1.03 -20.16
N LEU A 81 -3.00 2.26 -20.56
CA LEU A 81 -2.23 3.03 -21.54
C LEU A 81 -0.81 3.32 -21.01
N ILE A 82 -0.70 3.75 -19.74
CA ILE A 82 0.58 4.04 -19.09
C ILE A 82 1.42 2.76 -18.99
N ALA A 83 0.81 1.63 -18.61
CA ALA A 83 1.49 0.34 -18.54
C ALA A 83 2.01 -0.11 -19.90
N ASP A 84 1.20 0.04 -20.97
CA ASP A 84 1.60 -0.27 -22.33
C ASP A 84 2.75 0.65 -22.81
N ALA A 85 2.72 1.94 -22.47
CA ALA A 85 3.80 2.87 -22.78
C ALA A 85 5.09 2.50 -22.01
N ALA A 86 4.98 2.16 -20.73
CA ALA A 86 6.11 1.73 -19.92
C ALA A 86 6.79 0.48 -20.50
N ILE A 87 6.01 -0.52 -20.90
CA ILE A 87 6.51 -1.74 -21.57
C ILE A 87 7.16 -1.39 -22.92
N THR A 88 6.49 -0.55 -23.72
CA THR A 88 6.96 -0.13 -25.05
C THR A 88 8.27 0.66 -24.95
N SER A 89 8.47 1.42 -23.89
CA SER A 89 9.70 2.20 -23.65
C SER A 89 10.94 1.33 -23.47
N LYS A 90 10.79 0.07 -23.04
CA LYS A 90 11.87 -0.87 -22.67
C LYS A 90 12.80 -0.35 -21.56
N LEU A 91 12.39 0.67 -20.84
CA LEU A 91 13.10 1.15 -19.65
C LEU A 91 13.01 0.13 -18.53
N LYS A 92 14.06 0.05 -17.70
CA LYS A 92 13.98 -0.67 -16.42
C LYS A 92 13.26 0.23 -15.43
N ILE A 93 12.09 -0.18 -15.01
CA ILE A 93 11.22 0.60 -14.14
C ILE A 93 10.95 -0.10 -12.81
N VAL A 94 10.68 0.71 -11.79
CA VAL A 94 10.07 0.28 -10.52
C VAL A 94 8.73 1.01 -10.45
N ALA A 95 7.64 0.25 -10.38
CA ALA A 95 6.31 0.81 -10.19
C ALA A 95 6.14 1.24 -8.73
N VAL A 96 5.66 2.46 -8.52
CA VAL A 96 5.37 3.03 -7.20
C VAL A 96 3.98 3.64 -7.26
N ASP A 97 3.03 3.02 -6.59
CA ASP A 97 1.63 3.43 -6.56
C ASP A 97 0.91 2.77 -5.37
N PRO A 98 -0.33 3.16 -5.07
CA PRO A 98 -1.13 2.47 -4.03
C PRO A 98 -1.55 1.03 -4.38
N GLY A 99 -1.16 0.50 -5.53
CA GLY A 99 -1.34 -0.91 -5.91
C GLY A 99 -1.97 -1.15 -7.28
N VAL A 100 -2.78 -0.23 -7.81
CA VAL A 100 -3.56 -0.47 -9.04
C VAL A 100 -2.69 -0.47 -10.30
N PHE A 101 -1.73 0.44 -10.42
CA PHE A 101 -0.80 0.47 -11.55
C PHE A 101 0.14 -0.74 -11.53
N THR A 102 0.69 -1.07 -10.35
CA THR A 102 1.55 -2.25 -10.18
C THR A 102 0.80 -3.54 -10.56
N ALA A 103 -0.47 -3.67 -10.16
CA ALA A 103 -1.31 -4.80 -10.54
C ALA A 103 -1.57 -4.85 -12.06
N THR A 104 -1.83 -3.69 -12.68
CA THR A 104 -2.05 -3.57 -14.14
C THR A 104 -0.78 -3.96 -14.92
N LEU A 105 0.36 -3.44 -14.50
CA LEU A 105 1.65 -3.76 -15.12
C LEU A 105 1.99 -5.24 -14.97
N SER A 106 1.77 -5.81 -13.79
CA SER A 106 2.02 -7.23 -13.51
C SER A 106 1.17 -8.14 -14.38
N ARG A 107 -0.12 -7.84 -14.57
CA ARG A 107 -1.00 -8.60 -15.46
C ARG A 107 -0.53 -8.61 -16.91
N LYS A 108 0.12 -7.54 -17.37
CA LYS A 108 0.65 -7.43 -18.74
C LYS A 108 2.01 -8.14 -18.91
N LEU A 109 2.82 -8.20 -17.85
CA LEU A 109 4.19 -8.74 -17.92
C LEU A 109 4.30 -10.20 -17.48
N ILE A 110 3.41 -10.64 -16.59
CA ILE A 110 3.50 -11.95 -15.97
C ILE A 110 2.40 -12.85 -16.54
N THR A 111 2.80 -13.92 -17.21
CA THR A 111 1.87 -15.00 -17.55
C THR A 111 1.68 -15.87 -16.31
N PRO A 112 0.44 -15.97 -15.77
CA PRO A 112 0.19 -16.82 -14.62
C PRO A 112 0.57 -18.28 -14.94
N THR A 113 1.45 -18.87 -14.17
CA THR A 113 1.68 -20.32 -14.25
C THR A 113 0.50 -21.02 -13.61
N GLN A 114 -0.11 -21.97 -14.33
CA GLN A 114 -1.12 -22.85 -13.72
C GLN A 114 -0.41 -23.74 -12.69
N LYS A 115 -0.50 -23.38 -11.41
CA LYS A 115 -0.05 -24.26 -10.34
C LYS A 115 -1.12 -25.30 -10.05
N LYS A 116 -0.74 -26.57 -10.08
CA LYS A 116 -1.61 -27.70 -9.67
C LYS A 116 -1.84 -27.74 -8.16
N GLU A 117 -1.03 -27.07 -7.37
CA GLU A 117 -1.13 -27.05 -5.91
C GLU A 117 -1.90 -25.82 -5.43
N LYS A 118 -2.81 -26.05 -4.49
CA LYS A 118 -3.51 -24.96 -3.80
C LYS A 118 -2.52 -24.28 -2.86
N ASN A 119 -2.02 -23.12 -3.25
CA ASN A 119 -1.23 -22.30 -2.35
C ASN A 119 -2.13 -21.76 -1.23
N ARG A 120 -1.61 -21.83 -0.02
CA ARG A 120 -2.21 -21.14 1.12
C ARG A 120 -1.60 -19.74 1.24
N ILE A 121 -2.40 -18.78 1.63
CA ILE A 121 -2.00 -17.38 1.76
C ILE A 121 -2.19 -16.99 3.23
N LEU A 122 -1.13 -16.45 3.82
CA LEU A 122 -1.22 -15.73 5.10
C LEU A 122 -1.07 -14.24 4.80
N ALA A 123 -2.08 -13.46 5.15
CA ALA A 123 -2.04 -12.01 5.03
C ALA A 123 -2.01 -11.38 6.43
N VAL A 124 -1.03 -10.52 6.66
CA VAL A 124 -0.92 -9.74 7.91
C VAL A 124 -1.31 -8.30 7.62
N VAL A 125 -2.32 -7.81 8.34
CA VAL A 125 -2.93 -6.49 8.11
C VAL A 125 -2.81 -5.64 9.36
N GLY A 126 -1.87 -4.69 9.35
CA GLY A 126 -1.64 -3.74 10.44
C GLY A 126 -2.36 -2.39 10.28
N SER A 127 -3.10 -2.18 9.19
CA SER A 127 -3.76 -0.91 8.91
C SER A 127 -5.04 -0.74 9.72
N VAL A 128 -5.22 0.44 10.29
CA VAL A 128 -6.44 0.87 10.98
C VAL A 128 -7.31 1.83 10.14
N ASN A 129 -6.98 1.97 8.85
CA ASN A 129 -7.71 2.85 7.94
C ASN A 129 -9.15 2.33 7.71
N PRO A 130 -10.18 3.20 7.69
CA PRO A 130 -11.57 2.79 7.45
C PRO A 130 -11.78 2.01 6.15
N ASN A 131 -11.05 2.35 5.08
CA ASN A 131 -11.12 1.61 3.82
C ASN A 131 -10.56 0.19 3.96
N THR A 132 -9.47 0.01 4.72
CA THR A 132 -8.92 -1.32 5.01
C THR A 132 -9.92 -2.14 5.83
N LYS A 133 -10.57 -1.54 6.83
CA LYS A 133 -11.64 -2.19 7.59
C LYS A 133 -12.73 -2.72 6.67
N ALA A 134 -13.28 -1.86 5.80
CA ALA A 134 -14.34 -2.25 4.86
C ALA A 134 -13.89 -3.38 3.91
N GLN A 135 -12.67 -3.32 3.40
CA GLN A 135 -12.08 -4.38 2.56
C GLN A 135 -11.92 -5.70 3.31
N MET A 136 -11.51 -5.66 4.58
CA MET A 136 -11.36 -6.86 5.40
C MET A 136 -12.71 -7.45 5.78
N GLU A 137 -13.70 -6.63 6.13
CA GLU A 137 -15.06 -7.08 6.42
C GLU A 137 -15.67 -7.82 5.21
N GLU A 138 -15.50 -7.27 4.00
CA GLU A 138 -15.94 -7.93 2.77
C GLU A 138 -15.19 -9.24 2.52
N LEU A 139 -13.88 -9.24 2.76
CA LEU A 139 -13.05 -10.44 2.62
C LEU A 139 -13.49 -11.56 3.57
N TRP A 140 -13.81 -11.23 4.83
CA TRP A 140 -14.23 -12.20 5.85
C TRP A 140 -15.62 -12.80 5.62
N LEU A 141 -16.45 -12.20 4.78
CA LEU A 141 -17.71 -12.81 4.35
C LEU A 141 -17.49 -14.08 3.50
N SER A 142 -16.29 -14.28 2.98
CA SER A 142 -15.94 -15.49 2.24
C SER A 142 -15.78 -16.70 3.19
N GLN A 143 -16.45 -17.80 2.90
CA GLN A 143 -16.42 -19.03 3.70
C GLN A 143 -15.06 -19.75 3.74
N ARG A 144 -14.06 -19.28 2.97
CA ARG A 144 -12.73 -19.90 2.87
C ARG A 144 -11.63 -19.09 3.55
N ILE A 145 -12.03 -18.16 4.39
CA ILE A 145 -11.11 -17.27 5.08
C ILE A 145 -11.30 -17.39 6.57
N HIS A 146 -10.19 -17.44 7.28
CA HIS A 146 -10.15 -17.36 8.73
C HIS A 146 -9.34 -16.13 9.14
N ASN A 147 -9.86 -15.36 10.08
CA ASN A 147 -9.18 -14.20 10.64
C ASN A 147 -8.86 -14.41 12.11
N VAL A 148 -7.63 -14.09 12.49
CA VAL A 148 -7.20 -14.04 13.89
C VAL A 148 -6.90 -12.59 14.25
N PHE A 149 -7.60 -12.09 15.27
CA PHE A 149 -7.31 -10.77 15.81
C PHE A 149 -6.14 -10.80 16.77
N VAL A 150 -5.21 -9.88 16.59
CA VAL A 150 -4.12 -9.60 17.53
C VAL A 150 -4.64 -8.57 18.53
N LYS A 151 -4.53 -8.89 19.81
CA LYS A 151 -4.85 -7.98 20.91
C LYS A 151 -3.69 -7.01 21.09
N THR A 152 -3.79 -5.83 20.49
CA THR A 152 -2.71 -4.84 20.45
C THR A 152 -2.24 -4.46 21.86
N ARG A 153 -3.14 -4.35 22.83
CA ARG A 153 -2.79 -4.03 24.22
C ARG A 153 -1.85 -5.08 24.83
N GLU A 154 -2.13 -6.37 24.61
CA GLU A 154 -1.32 -7.46 25.16
C GLU A 154 0.12 -7.43 24.63
N LEU A 155 0.32 -6.96 23.41
CA LEU A 155 1.67 -6.82 22.85
C LEU A 155 2.52 -5.75 23.55
N LEU A 156 1.88 -4.79 24.22
CA LEU A 156 2.52 -3.59 24.77
C LEU A 156 2.59 -3.59 26.30
N GLU A 157 1.78 -4.40 26.99
CA GLU A 157 1.71 -4.38 28.46
C GLU A 157 2.97 -4.93 29.13
N SER A 158 3.44 -6.09 28.72
CA SER A 158 4.67 -6.71 29.24
C SER A 158 5.26 -7.71 28.26
N GLU A 159 6.51 -8.10 28.45
CA GLU A 159 7.17 -9.11 27.63
C GLU A 159 6.48 -10.49 27.76
N GLU A 160 5.99 -10.82 28.95
CA GLU A 160 5.27 -12.07 29.18
C GLU A 160 3.94 -12.10 28.43
N GLN A 161 3.14 -11.02 28.51
CA GLN A 161 1.87 -10.90 27.79
C GLN A 161 2.08 -10.87 26.27
N ARG A 162 3.10 -10.15 25.79
CA ARG A 162 3.51 -10.15 24.38
C ARG A 162 3.80 -11.55 23.90
N SER A 163 4.64 -12.29 24.62
CA SER A 163 5.00 -13.66 24.25
C SER A 163 3.78 -14.59 24.23
N ALA A 164 2.91 -14.47 25.24
CA ALA A 164 1.68 -15.26 25.31
C ALA A 164 0.74 -14.95 24.13
N GLU A 165 0.55 -13.68 23.79
CA GLU A 165 -0.31 -13.28 22.66
C GLU A 165 0.26 -13.76 21.30
N ILE A 166 1.57 -13.63 21.09
CA ILE A 166 2.21 -14.16 19.89
C ILE A 166 1.98 -15.67 19.77
N GLN A 167 2.18 -16.44 20.85
CA GLN A 167 1.97 -17.88 20.84
C GLN A 167 0.50 -18.24 20.59
N ARG A 168 -0.45 -17.48 21.18
CA ARG A 168 -1.88 -17.66 20.90
C ARG A 168 -2.21 -17.48 19.44
N VAL A 169 -1.74 -16.40 18.83
CA VAL A 169 -1.98 -16.11 17.40
C VAL A 169 -1.37 -17.19 16.50
N ILE A 170 -0.14 -17.61 16.78
CA ILE A 170 0.53 -18.68 16.01
C ILE A 170 -0.28 -19.97 16.12
N HIS A 171 -0.68 -20.36 17.32
CA HIS A 171 -1.42 -21.60 17.55
C HIS A 171 -2.76 -21.59 16.78
N GLU A 172 -3.53 -20.52 16.92
CA GLU A 172 -4.83 -20.37 16.26
C GLU A 172 -4.72 -20.39 14.73
N ILE A 173 -3.71 -19.74 14.15
CA ILE A 173 -3.45 -19.79 12.71
C ILE A 173 -3.07 -21.19 12.25
N LEU A 174 -2.22 -21.89 12.98
CA LEU A 174 -1.78 -23.23 12.61
C LEU A 174 -2.93 -24.24 12.67
N GLU A 175 -3.83 -24.15 13.65
CA GLU A 175 -4.99 -25.03 13.76
C GLU A 175 -5.93 -24.93 12.57
N VAL A 176 -6.10 -23.75 11.98
CA VAL A 176 -7.10 -23.52 10.92
C VAL A 176 -6.51 -23.38 9.52
N SER A 177 -5.21 -23.17 9.41
CA SER A 177 -4.55 -22.89 8.12
C SER A 177 -4.70 -24.04 7.11
N HIS A 178 -4.87 -25.28 7.57
CA HIS A 178 -5.07 -26.44 6.69
C HIS A 178 -6.49 -26.51 6.11
N LEU A 179 -7.46 -25.82 6.71
CA LEU A 179 -8.86 -25.81 6.30
C LEU A 179 -9.17 -24.65 5.33
N ASN A 180 -8.37 -23.60 5.36
CA ASN A 180 -8.64 -22.34 4.66
C ASN A 180 -7.62 -22.07 3.54
N THR A 181 -8.08 -21.47 2.46
CA THR A 181 -7.21 -21.00 1.37
C THR A 181 -6.44 -19.73 1.78
N VAL A 182 -7.11 -18.86 2.53
CA VAL A 182 -6.54 -17.61 3.04
C VAL A 182 -6.75 -17.55 4.55
N SER A 183 -5.70 -17.24 5.28
CA SER A 183 -5.76 -16.90 6.70
C SER A 183 -5.29 -15.46 6.86
N THR A 184 -5.96 -14.69 7.70
CA THR A 184 -5.60 -13.28 7.95
C THR A 184 -5.27 -13.08 9.42
N VAL A 185 -4.28 -12.24 9.68
CA VAL A 185 -3.92 -11.75 11.01
C VAL A 185 -4.12 -10.25 11.01
N THR A 186 -5.00 -9.76 11.86
CA THR A 186 -5.40 -8.34 11.85
C THR A 186 -5.33 -7.79 13.27
N GLY A 187 -4.74 -6.60 13.45
CA GLY A 187 -4.79 -5.91 14.75
C GLY A 187 -6.23 -5.54 15.12
N ASP A 188 -6.60 -5.73 16.37
CA ASP A 188 -7.93 -5.41 16.90
C ASP A 188 -8.27 -3.92 16.81
N GLY A 189 -7.25 -3.04 16.76
CA GLY A 189 -7.39 -1.60 16.53
C GLY A 189 -7.99 -1.19 15.17
N ILE A 190 -8.24 -2.15 14.27
CA ILE A 190 -9.03 -1.92 13.04
C ILE A 190 -10.46 -1.45 13.41
N TYR A 191 -10.96 -1.85 14.56
CA TYR A 191 -12.18 -1.33 15.17
C TYR A 191 -11.84 -0.14 16.06
N PRO A 192 -12.45 1.04 15.84
CA PRO A 192 -12.12 2.27 16.57
C PRO A 192 -12.21 2.13 18.10
N GLU A 193 -13.16 1.35 18.60
CA GLU A 193 -13.38 1.09 20.02
C GLU A 193 -12.24 0.34 20.71
N ASN A 194 -11.42 -0.38 19.95
CA ASN A 194 -10.27 -1.15 20.46
C ASN A 194 -8.95 -0.39 20.31
N ARG A 195 -8.97 0.81 19.74
CA ARG A 195 -7.76 1.62 19.58
C ARG A 195 -7.24 2.05 20.96
N ILE A 196 -5.94 1.97 21.09
CA ILE A 196 -5.25 2.37 22.32
C ILE A 196 -4.51 3.68 22.10
N ASP A 197 -4.32 4.42 23.19
CA ASP A 197 -3.38 5.52 23.25
C ASP A 197 -1.96 4.94 23.42
N PHE A 198 -1.05 5.26 22.51
CA PHE A 198 0.34 4.79 22.55
C PHE A 198 1.23 5.65 23.47
N GLN A 199 0.80 6.85 23.85
CA GLN A 199 1.60 7.76 24.66
C GLN A 199 2.13 7.13 25.96
N PRO A 200 1.33 6.42 26.77
CA PRO A 200 1.81 5.77 27.98
C PRO A 200 2.88 4.69 27.73
N TYR A 201 2.78 4.01 26.57
CA TYR A 201 3.74 2.96 26.20
C TYR A 201 5.06 3.56 25.71
N MET A 202 5.02 4.67 24.95
CA MET A 202 6.22 5.40 24.55
C MET A 202 7.00 5.90 25.77
N GLU A 203 6.31 6.41 26.78
CA GLU A 203 6.92 6.83 28.05
C GLU A 203 7.53 5.63 28.80
N LYS A 204 6.77 4.53 28.93
CA LYS A 204 7.18 3.31 29.61
C LYS A 204 8.43 2.68 28.99
N TYR A 205 8.53 2.65 27.66
CA TYR A 205 9.63 2.02 26.95
C TYR A 205 10.73 3.01 26.52
N HIS A 206 10.60 4.29 26.86
CA HIS A 206 11.54 5.35 26.49
C HIS A 206 11.84 5.38 24.98
N CYS A 207 10.82 5.23 24.16
CA CYS A 207 10.93 5.16 22.71
C CYS A 207 10.02 6.18 21.99
N SER A 208 10.30 6.39 20.70
CA SER A 208 9.41 7.13 19.81
C SER A 208 8.29 6.22 19.26
N MET A 209 7.38 6.81 18.47
CA MET A 209 6.34 6.07 17.74
C MET A 209 6.88 4.94 16.86
N ASP A 210 8.14 5.01 16.43
CA ASP A 210 8.80 3.98 15.63
C ASP A 210 9.32 2.80 16.46
N GLY A 211 9.37 2.94 17.78
CA GLY A 211 9.89 1.95 18.71
C GLY A 211 8.82 1.23 19.54
N VAL A 212 7.54 1.59 19.37
CA VAL A 212 6.38 0.89 19.93
C VAL A 212 5.77 -0.02 18.84
#